data_039f39505e6aa8535c1cdb62c73835cc
#
_entry.id   039f39505e6aa8535c1cdb62c73835cc
#
_cell.length_a   1.000
_cell.length_b   1.000
_cell.length_c   1.000
_cell.angle_alpha   90.00
_cell.angle_beta   90.00
_cell.angle_gamma   90.00
#
_symmetry.space_group_name_H-M   'P 1'
#
loop_
_entity.id
_entity.type
_entity.pdbx_description
1 polymer ?
#
loop_
_entity_poly.entity_id
_entity_poly.type
_entity_poly.pdbx_seq_one_letter_code
_entity_poly.pdbx_strand_id
1 'polypeptide(L)'
;MHAEARAWVEQYATDQPVEVLDLGGRDINGSIRNLFPNATTYRCLDILPGQGVHIVDDAGTWTPDQEYDFVVSTECFEHSENWRDIVRTAFEALRPGGWFIATMAGPGRPVHSGVDGRLNDLHPGETYANIQPAALHQALTDAGFRAIFVDQRFNPCDVRCVGIRPERTR
;
A
#
# COMPACT_ATOMS: atom_id res chain seq x y z
N MET A 1 -8.07 -6.94 -4.89
CA MET A 1 -8.39 -5.46 -4.86
C MET A 1 -9.78 -5.25 -5.39
N HIS A 2 -10.59 -4.40 -4.78
CA HIS A 2 -11.94 -4.05 -5.22
C HIS A 2 -11.97 -2.64 -5.89
N ALA A 3 -13.14 -2.28 -6.48
CA ALA A 3 -13.27 -1.08 -7.31
C ALA A 3 -12.98 0.23 -6.55
N GLU A 4 -13.37 0.31 -5.29
CA GLU A 4 -13.20 1.52 -4.47
C GLU A 4 -11.74 1.76 -4.10
N ALA A 5 -10.97 0.69 -3.81
CA ALA A 5 -9.53 0.78 -3.58
C ALA A 5 -8.81 1.28 -4.84
N ARG A 6 -9.17 0.71 -6.01
CA ARG A 6 -8.66 1.18 -7.29
C ARG A 6 -8.99 2.65 -7.55
N ALA A 7 -10.25 3.05 -7.36
CA ALA A 7 -10.72 4.41 -7.60
C ALA A 7 -10.03 5.44 -6.65
N TRP A 8 -9.57 4.99 -5.49
CA TRP A 8 -8.76 5.85 -4.61
C TRP A 8 -7.38 6.14 -5.21
N VAL A 9 -6.67 5.12 -5.66
CA VAL A 9 -5.35 5.30 -6.28
C VAL A 9 -5.45 6.12 -7.56
N GLU A 10 -6.50 5.91 -8.36
CA GLU A 10 -6.73 6.61 -9.63
C GLU A 10 -6.78 8.14 -9.50
N GLN A 11 -7.20 8.66 -8.34
CA GLN A 11 -7.26 10.12 -8.09
C GLN A 11 -5.86 10.77 -8.04
N TYR A 12 -4.82 9.98 -7.80
CA TYR A 12 -3.43 10.43 -7.64
C TYR A 12 -2.49 9.88 -8.71
N ALA A 13 -2.95 8.90 -9.48
CA ALA A 13 -2.18 8.31 -10.56
C ALA A 13 -1.93 9.30 -11.69
N THR A 14 -0.88 9.06 -12.46
CA THR A 14 -0.45 9.95 -13.53
C THR A 14 -0.07 9.18 -14.78
N ASP A 15 -0.20 9.82 -15.93
CA ASP A 15 0.31 9.36 -17.21
C ASP A 15 1.75 9.85 -17.50
N GLN A 16 2.36 10.59 -16.58
CA GLN A 16 3.74 11.02 -16.73
C GLN A 16 4.72 9.85 -16.52
N PRO A 17 5.94 9.94 -17.08
CA PRO A 17 7.01 9.00 -16.76
C PRO A 17 7.38 9.08 -15.28
N VAL A 18 7.14 8.01 -14.54
CA VAL A 18 7.37 7.92 -13.09
C VAL A 18 7.90 6.56 -12.71
N GLU A 19 8.52 6.46 -11.55
CA GLU A 19 8.92 5.20 -10.93
C GLU A 19 7.98 4.84 -9.79
N VAL A 20 7.43 3.63 -9.82
CA VAL A 20 6.39 3.15 -8.90
C VAL A 20 6.84 1.88 -8.19
N LEU A 21 6.67 1.85 -6.88
CA LEU A 21 6.76 0.65 -6.04
C LEU A 21 5.37 0.29 -5.51
N ASP A 22 4.98 -0.96 -5.69
CA ASP A 22 3.71 -1.52 -5.22
C ASP A 22 3.99 -2.55 -4.12
N LEU A 23 3.64 -2.22 -2.87
CA LEU A 23 3.88 -3.03 -1.69
C LEU A 23 2.66 -3.91 -1.38
N GLY A 24 2.83 -5.23 -1.41
CA GLY A 24 1.76 -6.21 -1.29
C GLY A 24 0.88 -6.27 -2.55
N GLY A 25 1.48 -6.00 -3.72
CA GLY A 25 0.74 -5.81 -4.98
C GLY A 25 0.54 -7.08 -5.82
N ARG A 26 0.65 -8.30 -5.24
CA ARG A 26 0.39 -9.55 -5.95
C ARG A 26 -1.02 -9.55 -6.55
N ASP A 27 -1.12 -9.80 -7.86
CA ASP A 27 -2.39 -9.79 -8.57
C ASP A 27 -3.21 -11.05 -8.27
N ILE A 28 -4.08 -10.97 -7.26
CA ILE A 28 -5.05 -12.02 -6.91
C ILE A 28 -6.36 -11.82 -7.69
N ASN A 29 -6.83 -10.57 -7.72
CA ASN A 29 -8.13 -10.20 -8.29
C ASN A 29 -8.11 -8.77 -8.88
N GLY A 30 -6.99 -8.38 -9.48
CA GLY A 30 -6.77 -7.10 -10.13
C GLY A 30 -5.55 -6.35 -9.61
N SER A 31 -4.94 -5.54 -10.47
CA SER A 31 -3.76 -4.72 -10.20
C SER A 31 -4.03 -3.26 -10.53
N ILE A 32 -3.28 -2.37 -9.86
CA ILE A 32 -3.30 -0.93 -10.13
C ILE A 32 -2.23 -0.51 -11.16
N ARG A 33 -1.41 -1.44 -11.65
CA ARG A 33 -0.31 -1.15 -12.58
C ARG A 33 -0.73 -0.34 -13.81
N ASN A 34 -1.92 -0.59 -14.34
CA ASN A 34 -2.44 0.11 -15.52
C ASN A 34 -2.91 1.55 -15.24
N LEU A 35 -2.91 2.00 -13.98
CA LEU A 35 -3.12 3.40 -13.61
C LEU A 35 -1.86 4.26 -13.83
N PHE A 36 -0.71 3.63 -14.04
CA PHE A 36 0.57 4.27 -14.34
C PHE A 36 1.09 3.79 -15.71
N PRO A 37 0.41 4.14 -16.83
CA PRO A 37 0.67 3.54 -18.14
C PRO A 37 2.07 3.85 -18.69
N ASN A 38 2.65 4.96 -18.28
CA ASN A 38 3.97 5.42 -18.72
C ASN A 38 5.04 5.30 -17.63
N ALA A 39 4.79 4.49 -16.61
CA ALA A 39 5.82 4.24 -15.60
C ALA A 39 7.10 3.68 -16.25
N THR A 40 8.22 4.36 -16.02
CA THR A 40 9.55 3.92 -16.48
C THR A 40 10.02 2.71 -15.69
N THR A 41 9.60 2.63 -14.45
CA THR A 41 9.78 1.47 -13.57
C THR A 41 8.48 1.22 -12.80
N TYR A 42 8.00 -0.02 -12.82
CA TYR A 42 6.94 -0.48 -11.92
C TYR A 42 7.40 -1.78 -11.27
N ARG A 43 7.71 -1.72 -9.99
CA ARG A 43 8.10 -2.90 -9.21
C ARG A 43 7.03 -3.24 -8.20
N CYS A 44 6.68 -4.52 -8.16
CA CYS A 44 5.78 -5.07 -7.16
C CYS A 44 6.57 -5.96 -6.22
N LEU A 45 6.43 -5.70 -4.94
CA LEU A 45 6.97 -6.52 -3.86
C LEU A 45 5.80 -7.19 -3.13
N ASP A 46 5.90 -8.49 -2.91
CA ASP A 46 4.92 -9.27 -2.13
C ASP A 46 5.65 -10.39 -1.38
N ILE A 47 5.11 -10.79 -0.24
CA ILE A 47 5.69 -11.89 0.55
C ILE A 47 5.53 -13.25 -0.15
N LEU A 48 4.58 -13.37 -1.06
CA LEU A 48 4.33 -14.58 -1.85
C LEU A 48 4.66 -14.34 -3.33
N PRO A 49 5.25 -15.33 -4.01
CA PRO A 49 5.40 -15.25 -5.45
C PRO A 49 4.04 -15.32 -6.15
N GLY A 50 3.92 -14.68 -7.31
CA GLY A 50 2.68 -14.71 -8.08
C GLY A 50 2.67 -13.74 -9.26
N GLN A 51 1.50 -13.59 -9.85
CA GLN A 51 1.31 -12.71 -10.99
C GLN A 51 1.63 -11.26 -10.60
N GLY A 52 2.46 -10.60 -11.40
CA GLY A 52 2.84 -9.20 -11.22
C GLY A 52 3.98 -8.96 -10.22
N VAL A 53 4.37 -9.96 -9.42
CA VAL A 53 5.42 -9.83 -8.39
C VAL A 53 6.81 -9.85 -9.03
N HIS A 54 7.63 -8.87 -8.67
CA HIS A 54 9.02 -8.72 -9.13
C HIS A 54 10.02 -9.02 -8.01
N ILE A 55 9.62 -8.76 -6.76
CA ILE A 55 10.43 -8.96 -5.56
C ILE A 55 9.60 -9.80 -4.60
N VAL A 56 10.14 -10.96 -4.19
CA VAL A 56 9.50 -11.80 -3.16
C VAL A 56 10.24 -11.57 -1.87
N ASP A 57 9.64 -10.76 -0.97
CA ASP A 57 10.22 -10.40 0.32
C ASP A 57 9.13 -9.84 1.26
N ASP A 58 9.43 -9.72 2.54
CA ASP A 58 8.57 -9.02 3.52
C ASP A 58 8.78 -7.51 3.43
N ALA A 59 7.74 -6.79 3.00
CA ALA A 59 7.78 -5.33 2.86
C ALA A 59 8.12 -4.58 4.16
N GLY A 60 7.89 -5.18 5.33
CA GLY A 60 8.23 -4.58 6.63
C GLY A 60 9.72 -4.68 6.98
N THR A 61 10.49 -5.55 6.32
CA THR A 61 11.92 -5.76 6.57
C THR A 61 12.79 -5.50 5.34
N TRP A 62 12.19 -5.40 4.17
CA TRP A 62 12.90 -5.14 2.93
C TRP A 62 13.55 -3.75 2.94
N THR A 63 14.75 -3.65 2.39
CA THR A 63 15.47 -2.38 2.24
C THR A 63 15.40 -1.91 0.79
N PRO A 64 14.89 -0.68 0.53
CA PRO A 64 14.81 -0.13 -0.82
C PRO A 64 16.20 -0.02 -1.48
N ASP A 65 16.30 -0.47 -2.74
CA ASP A 65 17.51 -0.42 -3.55
C ASP A 65 17.55 0.79 -4.51
N GLN A 66 16.44 1.53 -4.58
CA GLN A 66 16.32 2.79 -5.32
C GLN A 66 15.21 3.66 -4.71
N GLU A 67 15.12 4.93 -5.14
CA GLU A 67 14.04 5.83 -4.77
C GLU A 67 12.94 5.84 -5.85
N TYR A 68 11.68 6.01 -5.42
CA TYR A 68 10.48 6.01 -6.26
C TYR A 68 9.71 7.33 -6.16
N ASP A 69 8.96 7.70 -7.22
CA ASP A 69 8.04 8.84 -7.22
C ASP A 69 6.77 8.51 -6.46
N PHE A 70 6.30 7.26 -6.62
CA PHE A 70 5.11 6.73 -5.97
C PHE A 70 5.43 5.43 -5.26
N VAL A 71 4.96 5.32 -4.03
CA VAL A 71 4.79 4.04 -3.34
C VAL A 71 3.31 3.84 -3.12
N VAL A 72 2.80 2.70 -3.57
CA VAL A 72 1.39 2.35 -3.46
C VAL A 72 1.24 1.04 -2.68
N SER A 73 0.11 0.87 -1.99
CA SER A 73 -0.22 -0.38 -1.31
C SER A 73 -1.74 -0.51 -1.22
N THR A 74 -2.29 -1.60 -1.73
CA THR A 74 -3.74 -1.81 -1.72
C THR A 74 -4.09 -3.14 -1.08
N GLU A 75 -4.90 -3.11 0.00
CA GLU A 75 -5.42 -4.30 0.68
C GLU A 75 -4.28 -5.23 1.15
N CYS A 76 -3.27 -4.66 1.81
CA CYS A 76 -2.09 -5.38 2.28
C CYS A 76 -1.94 -5.33 3.81
N PHE A 77 -2.15 -4.16 4.43
CA PHE A 77 -1.81 -3.91 5.83
C PHE A 77 -2.61 -4.76 6.82
N GLU A 78 -3.85 -5.06 6.52
CA GLU A 78 -4.71 -5.93 7.33
C GLU A 78 -4.20 -7.37 7.45
N HIS A 79 -3.35 -7.80 6.52
CA HIS A 79 -2.74 -9.13 6.47
C HIS A 79 -1.34 -9.16 7.10
N SER A 80 -0.83 -8.03 7.62
CA SER A 80 0.53 -7.91 8.12
C SER A 80 0.56 -7.44 9.58
N GLU A 81 1.15 -8.22 10.47
CA GLU A 81 1.37 -7.81 11.87
C GLU A 81 2.35 -6.65 11.98
N ASN A 82 3.31 -6.55 11.04
CA ASN A 82 4.33 -5.52 10.98
C ASN A 82 3.98 -4.37 10.01
N TRP A 83 2.70 -4.11 9.74
CA TRP A 83 2.27 -3.06 8.80
C TRP A 83 2.85 -1.67 9.08
N ARG A 84 3.21 -1.36 10.33
CA ARG A 84 3.88 -0.08 10.67
C ARG A 84 5.29 -0.01 10.10
N ASP A 85 5.96 -1.15 10.01
CA ASP A 85 7.27 -1.23 9.38
C ASP A 85 7.15 -1.08 7.86
N ILE A 86 6.05 -1.57 7.26
CA ILE A 86 5.73 -1.32 5.84
C ILE A 86 5.55 0.19 5.59
N VAL A 87 4.91 0.93 6.49
CA VAL A 87 4.80 2.40 6.40
C VAL A 87 6.19 3.05 6.41
N ARG A 88 7.10 2.58 7.26
CA ARG A 88 8.49 3.08 7.29
C ARG A 88 9.23 2.76 5.99
N THR A 89 9.13 1.53 5.51
CA THR A 89 9.70 1.12 4.21
C THR A 89 9.17 1.98 3.06
N ALA A 90 7.87 2.27 3.05
CA ALA A 90 7.27 3.15 2.06
C ALA A 90 7.89 4.56 2.10
N PHE A 91 8.11 5.11 3.30
CA PHE A 91 8.77 6.39 3.47
C PHE A 91 10.22 6.37 2.96
N GLU A 92 10.97 5.34 3.30
CA GLU A 92 12.38 5.18 2.90
C GLU A 92 12.54 4.98 1.39
N ALA A 93 11.58 4.30 0.76
CA ALA A 93 11.57 4.04 -0.67
C ALA A 93 11.21 5.28 -1.53
N LEU A 94 10.51 6.26 -0.97
CA LEU A 94 10.14 7.45 -1.71
C LEU A 94 11.32 8.40 -1.88
N ARG A 95 11.40 9.08 -3.01
CA ARG A 95 12.23 10.28 -3.13
C ARG A 95 11.59 11.47 -2.41
N PRO A 96 12.34 12.51 -2.02
CA PRO A 96 11.76 13.75 -1.51
C PRO A 96 10.71 14.30 -2.49
N GLY A 97 9.54 14.70 -1.97
CA GLY A 97 8.38 15.09 -2.78
C GLY A 97 7.52 13.93 -3.29
N GLY A 98 7.95 12.68 -3.11
CA GLY A 98 7.22 11.49 -3.56
C GLY A 98 5.97 11.19 -2.73
N TRP A 99 5.04 10.45 -3.32
CA TRP A 99 3.70 10.19 -2.79
C TRP A 99 3.54 8.76 -2.31
N PHE A 100 3.03 8.60 -1.09
CA PHE A 100 2.51 7.34 -0.60
C PHE A 100 0.98 7.33 -0.68
N ILE A 101 0.41 6.27 -1.27
CA ILE A 101 -1.04 6.11 -1.45
C ILE A 101 -1.40 4.69 -1.03
N ALA A 102 -2.33 4.54 -0.07
CA ALA A 102 -2.72 3.20 0.34
C ALA A 102 -4.21 3.07 0.65
N THR A 103 -4.69 1.83 0.56
CA THR A 103 -5.99 1.36 1.06
C THR A 103 -5.81 0.07 1.84
N MET A 104 -6.66 -0.13 2.83
CA MET A 104 -6.64 -1.33 3.67
C MET A 104 -8.00 -1.54 4.32
N ALA A 105 -8.24 -2.74 4.81
CA ALA A 105 -9.45 -3.02 5.57
C ALA A 105 -9.50 -2.22 6.87
N GLY A 106 -10.56 -1.44 7.03
CA GLY A 106 -10.87 -0.66 8.21
C GLY A 106 -11.88 -1.32 9.14
N PRO A 107 -12.21 -0.66 10.27
CA PRO A 107 -13.22 -1.15 11.21
C PRO A 107 -14.55 -1.50 10.53
N GLY A 108 -15.01 -2.72 10.77
CA GLY A 108 -16.23 -3.25 10.17
C GLY A 108 -16.05 -4.06 8.89
N ARG A 109 -14.84 -4.10 8.32
CA ARG A 109 -14.55 -4.96 7.16
C ARG A 109 -14.54 -6.43 7.60
N PRO A 110 -15.27 -7.33 6.91
CA PRO A 110 -15.20 -8.76 7.17
C PRO A 110 -13.81 -9.34 6.92
N VAL A 111 -13.44 -10.33 7.74
CA VAL A 111 -12.20 -11.09 7.56
C VAL A 111 -12.15 -11.72 6.18
N HIS A 112 -11.00 -11.67 5.55
CA HIS A 112 -10.74 -12.32 4.27
C HIS A 112 -9.26 -12.72 4.16
N SER A 113 -8.99 -13.69 3.29
CA SER A 113 -7.64 -14.21 3.06
C SER A 113 -6.83 -13.28 2.16
N GLY A 114 -5.59 -13.00 2.53
CA GLY A 114 -4.59 -12.35 1.68
C GLY A 114 -3.99 -13.28 0.63
N VAL A 115 -4.23 -14.59 0.73
CA VAL A 115 -3.72 -15.58 -0.22
C VAL A 115 -4.59 -15.70 -1.47
N ASP A 116 -5.91 -15.77 -1.29
CA ASP A 116 -6.87 -16.03 -2.38
C ASP A 116 -8.13 -15.14 -2.35
N GLY A 117 -8.25 -14.23 -1.38
CA GLY A 117 -9.40 -13.33 -1.24
C GLY A 117 -10.66 -13.99 -0.66
N ARG A 118 -10.58 -15.23 -0.16
CA ARG A 118 -11.69 -15.97 0.44
C ARG A 118 -12.27 -15.21 1.61
N LEU A 119 -13.59 -15.05 1.65
CA LEU A 119 -14.30 -14.34 2.71
C LEU A 119 -14.53 -15.21 3.95
N ASN A 120 -14.44 -14.62 5.12
CA ASN A 120 -14.70 -15.23 6.43
C ASN A 120 -13.85 -16.48 6.75
N ASP A 121 -12.72 -16.62 6.09
CA ASP A 121 -11.83 -17.75 6.28
C ASP A 121 -10.38 -17.32 6.03
N LEU A 122 -9.44 -17.88 6.78
CA LEU A 122 -8.00 -17.64 6.65
C LEU A 122 -7.29 -18.97 6.48
N HIS A 123 -6.24 -19.01 5.68
CA HIS A 123 -5.37 -20.17 5.64
C HIS A 123 -4.53 -20.28 6.92
N PRO A 124 -4.07 -21.49 7.28
CA PRO A 124 -3.18 -21.66 8.42
C PRO A 124 -1.94 -20.73 8.32
N GLY A 125 -1.71 -19.95 9.35
CA GLY A 125 -0.58 -18.99 9.42
C GLY A 125 -0.88 -17.60 8.86
N GLU A 126 -2.05 -17.36 8.26
CA GLU A 126 -2.46 -16.00 7.92
C GLU A 126 -2.88 -15.22 9.18
N THR A 127 -2.62 -13.93 9.18
CA THR A 127 -3.11 -12.97 10.15
C THR A 127 -4.07 -12.00 9.48
N TYR A 128 -4.98 -11.43 10.26
CA TYR A 128 -5.88 -10.39 9.78
C TYR A 128 -6.27 -9.45 10.93
N ALA A 129 -6.12 -8.15 10.70
CA ALA A 129 -6.59 -7.13 11.65
C ALA A 129 -7.03 -5.86 10.93
N ASN A 130 -8.25 -5.40 11.21
CA ASN A 130 -8.72 -4.12 10.68
C ASN A 130 -7.86 -2.96 11.19
N ILE A 131 -7.40 -2.11 10.28
CA ILE A 131 -6.53 -0.98 10.60
C ILE A 131 -7.37 0.21 11.09
N GLN A 132 -7.02 0.73 12.25
CA GLN A 132 -7.69 1.91 12.81
C GLN A 132 -7.16 3.20 12.15
N PRO A 133 -8.04 4.13 11.72
CA PRO A 133 -7.62 5.38 11.08
C PRO A 133 -6.61 6.19 11.90
N ALA A 134 -6.84 6.29 13.21
CA ALA A 134 -5.96 7.01 14.11
C ALA A 134 -4.58 6.36 14.23
N ALA A 135 -4.51 5.02 14.26
CA ALA A 135 -3.26 4.29 14.31
C ALA A 135 -2.47 4.44 13.00
N LEU A 136 -3.15 4.46 11.86
CA LEU A 136 -2.51 4.72 10.56
C LEU A 136 -1.96 6.14 10.48
N HIS A 137 -2.76 7.15 10.87
CA HIS A 137 -2.31 8.54 10.89
C HIS A 137 -1.06 8.71 11.78
N GLN A 138 -1.05 8.09 12.95
CA GLN A 138 0.11 8.12 13.85
C GLN A 138 1.34 7.48 13.20
N ALA A 139 1.20 6.30 12.59
CA ALA A 139 2.31 5.62 11.93
C ALA A 139 2.91 6.44 10.77
N LEU A 140 2.05 7.09 9.97
CA LEU A 140 2.49 8.01 8.91
C LEU A 140 3.26 9.21 9.49
N THR A 141 2.75 9.78 10.59
CA THR A 141 3.40 10.92 11.28
C THR A 141 4.76 10.52 11.85
N ASP A 142 4.85 9.38 12.51
CA ASP A 142 6.07 8.85 13.11
C ASP A 142 7.14 8.51 12.06
N ALA A 143 6.73 8.01 10.89
CA ALA A 143 7.61 7.76 9.75
C ALA A 143 8.17 9.07 9.13
N GLY A 144 7.51 10.21 9.36
CA GLY A 144 7.96 11.52 8.88
C GLY A 144 7.19 12.09 7.69
N PHE A 145 6.12 11.44 7.26
CA PHE A 145 5.24 11.97 6.21
C PHE A 145 4.67 13.34 6.56
N ARG A 146 4.36 14.15 5.54
CA ARG A 146 3.65 15.43 5.61
C ARG A 146 2.45 15.40 4.67
N ALA A 147 1.58 16.42 4.78
CA ALA A 147 0.33 16.50 4.03
C ALA A 147 -0.50 15.21 4.15
N ILE A 148 -0.52 14.63 5.35
CA ILE A 148 -1.19 13.37 5.63
C ILE A 148 -2.70 13.57 5.56
N PHE A 149 -3.35 12.74 4.76
CA PHE A 149 -4.80 12.60 4.76
C PHE A 149 -5.14 11.13 5.03
N VAL A 150 -6.02 10.89 6.00
CA VAL A 150 -6.57 9.56 6.31
C VAL A 150 -8.09 9.67 6.32
N ASP A 151 -8.75 8.80 5.59
CA ASP A 151 -10.22 8.74 5.48
C ASP A 151 -10.70 7.31 5.76
N GLN A 152 -11.90 7.20 6.32
CA GLN A 152 -12.59 5.93 6.49
C GLN A 152 -13.88 5.91 5.69
N ARG A 153 -14.07 4.86 4.89
CA ARG A 153 -15.33 4.55 4.23
C ARG A 153 -16.03 3.41 4.94
N PHE A 154 -17.35 3.50 5.04
CA PHE A 154 -18.18 2.49 5.71
C PHE A 154 -18.83 1.51 4.74
N ASN A 155 -18.64 1.68 3.46
CA ASN A 155 -18.95 0.74 2.39
C ASN A 155 -17.84 0.84 1.33
N PRO A 156 -16.96 -0.13 1.28
CA PRO A 156 -16.90 -1.45 1.96
C PRO A 156 -16.15 -1.52 3.32
N CYS A 157 -16.06 -0.48 4.09
CA CYS A 157 -15.33 -0.38 5.35
C CYS A 157 -13.80 -0.35 5.17
N ASP A 158 -13.35 0.55 4.31
CA ASP A 158 -11.93 0.78 4.07
C ASP A 158 -11.39 1.97 4.86
N VAL A 159 -10.12 1.89 5.20
CA VAL A 159 -9.28 3.04 5.55
C VAL A 159 -8.38 3.34 4.36
N ARG A 160 -8.23 4.61 4.03
CA ARG A 160 -7.45 5.09 2.89
C ARG A 160 -6.56 6.22 3.33
N CYS A 161 -5.38 6.32 2.75
CA CYS A 161 -4.47 7.41 3.06
C CYS A 161 -3.68 7.89 1.87
N VAL A 162 -3.20 9.13 2.00
CA VAL A 162 -2.06 9.67 1.27
C VAL A 162 -1.12 10.36 2.24
N GLY A 163 0.15 10.39 1.89
CA GLY A 163 1.18 11.16 2.57
C GLY A 163 2.30 11.50 1.59
N ILE A 164 3.00 12.60 1.84
CA ILE A 164 4.11 13.04 0.99
C ILE A 164 5.40 12.98 1.81
N ARG A 165 6.45 12.39 1.22
CA ARG A 165 7.79 12.53 1.80
C ARG A 165 8.24 13.98 1.62
N PRO A 166 8.60 14.71 2.71
CA PRO A 166 8.99 16.10 2.60
C PRO A 166 10.24 16.28 1.74
N GLU A 167 10.33 17.45 1.07
CA GLU A 167 11.54 17.84 0.38
C GLU A 167 12.72 17.93 1.37
N ARG A 168 13.93 17.68 0.89
CA ARG A 168 15.14 17.91 1.70
C ARG A 168 15.26 19.42 1.94
N THR A 169 15.18 19.84 3.19
CA THR A 169 15.52 21.23 3.55
C THR A 169 16.98 21.48 3.17
N ARG A 170 17.16 22.53 2.35
CA ARG A 170 18.51 23.02 2.00
C ARG A 170 19.21 23.63 3.18
#